data_12f6c4f6f0defaa9d606872662d46471
#
_entry.id   12f6c4f6f0defaa9d606872662d46471
#
_cell.length_a   1.000
_cell.length_b   1.000
_cell.length_c   1.000
_cell.angle_alpha   90.00
_cell.angle_beta   90.00
_cell.angle_gamma   90.00
#
_symmetry.space_group_name_H-M   'P 1'
#
loop_
_entity.id
_entity.type
_entity.pdbx_description
1 polymer ?
#
loop_
_entity_poly.entity_id
_entity_poly.type
_entity_poly.pdbx_seq_one_letter_code
_entity_poly.pdbx_strand_id
1 'polypeptide(L)'
;DKKNIDIIGASGAVIQTNALQLELHNESKDNDNEVIVLSDESMLIPVLNCIPSDKSEEMQVTMGFPYSTCILNQFLQHLFVFQKNIRNNNNGIYFWSLVRLLNSELIKIIFTKEELKHLFNWKNENIKKSAYYISTEDFESLKEHHDIYDFLCLISPKWNSNTDCISSIKSLLK
;
A
#
# COMPACT_ATOMS: atom_id res chain seq x y z
N ASP A 1 19.61 -40.04 18.27
CA ASP A 1 19.00 -38.79 18.79
C ASP A 1 17.50 -38.96 18.90
N LYS A 2 16.95 -38.82 20.12
CA LYS A 2 15.49 -38.79 20.31
C LYS A 2 14.98 -37.40 19.85
N LYS A 3 14.09 -37.38 18.85
CA LYS A 3 13.38 -36.16 18.47
C LYS A 3 12.14 -36.02 19.35
N ASN A 4 11.97 -34.88 19.97
CA ASN A 4 10.70 -34.51 20.60
C ASN A 4 9.79 -33.88 19.54
N ILE A 5 8.55 -34.32 19.51
CA ILE A 5 7.53 -33.78 18.59
C ILE A 5 6.32 -33.42 19.44
N ASP A 6 6.02 -32.14 19.48
CA ASP A 6 4.84 -31.61 20.15
C ASP A 6 3.82 -31.15 19.09
N ILE A 7 2.56 -31.51 19.28
CA ILE A 7 1.48 -31.17 18.36
C ILE A 7 0.48 -30.29 19.09
N ILE A 8 0.38 -29.03 18.66
CA ILE A 8 -0.54 -28.03 19.23
C ILE A 8 -1.67 -27.78 18.25
N GLY A 9 -2.90 -28.11 18.66
CA GLY A 9 -4.10 -27.82 17.89
C GLY A 9 -4.57 -26.38 18.12
N ALA A 10 -4.64 -25.59 17.02
CA ALA A 10 -5.10 -24.21 17.08
C ALA A 10 -6.05 -23.89 15.90
N SER A 11 -7.17 -23.23 16.18
CA SER A 11 -8.16 -22.88 15.17
C SER A 11 -7.91 -21.47 14.61
N GLY A 12 -7.55 -21.39 13.32
CA GLY A 12 -7.35 -20.12 12.62
C GLY A 12 -6.00 -19.44 12.89
N ALA A 13 -5.64 -18.47 12.03
CA ALA A 13 -4.34 -17.84 11.98
C ALA A 13 -3.93 -17.16 13.30
N VAL A 14 -4.83 -16.44 13.94
CA VAL A 14 -4.54 -15.69 15.18
C VAL A 14 -4.15 -16.61 16.33
N ILE A 15 -4.87 -17.75 16.51
CA ILE A 15 -4.58 -18.68 17.61
C ILE A 15 -3.28 -19.44 17.32
N GLN A 16 -3.01 -19.77 16.06
CA GLN A 16 -1.75 -20.40 15.65
C GLN A 16 -0.55 -19.48 15.93
N THR A 17 -0.66 -18.17 15.58
CA THR A 17 0.42 -17.22 15.86
C THR A 17 0.62 -16.96 17.35
N ASN A 18 -0.45 -16.94 18.15
CA ASN A 18 -0.34 -16.82 19.61
C ASN A 18 0.35 -18.05 20.23
N ALA A 19 0.02 -19.25 19.74
CA ALA A 19 0.69 -20.47 20.18
C ALA A 19 2.18 -20.45 19.84
N LEU A 20 2.54 -20.04 18.61
CA LEU A 20 3.93 -19.85 18.21
C LEU A 20 4.65 -18.81 19.09
N GLN A 21 4.02 -17.70 19.40
CA GLN A 21 4.59 -16.66 20.27
C GLN A 21 4.92 -17.21 21.66
N LEU A 22 4.03 -18.03 22.23
CA LEU A 22 4.27 -18.66 23.54
C LEU A 22 5.45 -19.63 23.50
N GLU A 23 5.59 -20.42 22.44
CA GLU A 23 6.74 -21.31 22.25
C GLU A 23 8.05 -20.53 22.12
N LEU A 24 8.07 -19.48 21.30
CA LEU A 24 9.24 -18.61 21.13
C LEU A 24 9.69 -17.89 22.42
N HIS A 25 8.74 -17.63 23.34
CA HIS A 25 9.08 -17.07 24.66
C HIS A 25 9.55 -18.12 25.66
N ASN A 26 9.10 -19.36 25.55
CA ASN A 26 9.42 -20.43 26.48
C ASN A 26 10.79 -21.06 26.18
N GLU A 27 11.26 -20.97 24.94
CA GLU A 27 12.57 -21.50 24.58
C GLU A 27 13.70 -20.63 25.14
N SER A 28 14.65 -21.28 25.81
CA SER A 28 15.82 -20.63 26.40
C SER A 28 16.71 -20.02 25.30
N LYS A 29 17.37 -18.90 25.63
CA LYS A 29 18.21 -18.07 24.76
C LYS A 29 19.41 -18.78 24.07
N ASP A 30 19.58 -20.07 24.27
CA ASP A 30 20.76 -20.83 23.78
C ASP A 30 20.57 -21.55 22.43
N ASN A 31 19.40 -21.41 21.78
CA ASN A 31 19.13 -22.02 20.46
C ASN A 31 19.29 -21.04 19.33
N ASP A 32 20.51 -20.88 18.82
CA ASP A 32 20.88 -20.02 17.70
C ASP A 32 20.32 -20.45 16.33
N ASN A 33 19.58 -21.57 16.23
CA ASN A 33 19.10 -22.14 14.96
C ASN A 33 17.63 -22.55 15.02
N GLU A 34 16.75 -21.61 15.25
CA GLU A 34 15.31 -21.82 15.15
C GLU A 34 14.84 -21.65 13.70
N VAL A 35 13.99 -22.54 13.21
CA VAL A 35 13.40 -22.45 11.86
C VAL A 35 11.88 -22.54 11.95
N ILE A 36 11.21 -21.51 11.48
CA ILE A 36 9.75 -21.47 11.35
C ILE A 36 9.38 -21.80 9.91
N VAL A 37 8.66 -22.89 9.70
CA VAL A 37 8.18 -23.31 8.38
C VAL A 37 6.70 -23.04 8.26
N LEU A 38 6.31 -22.22 7.29
CA LEU A 38 4.91 -21.88 7.02
C LEU A 38 4.40 -22.72 5.85
N SER A 39 3.27 -23.40 6.05
CA SER A 39 2.57 -24.14 4.98
C SER A 39 1.71 -23.24 4.10
N ASP A 40 1.38 -22.04 4.57
CA ASP A 40 0.56 -21.05 3.88
C ASP A 40 1.24 -19.68 3.92
N GLU A 41 1.49 -19.10 2.74
CA GLU A 41 2.13 -17.79 2.59
C GLU A 41 1.34 -16.65 3.26
N SER A 42 0.03 -16.79 3.39
CA SER A 42 -0.82 -15.79 4.06
C SER A 42 -0.51 -15.64 5.55
N MET A 43 0.13 -16.65 6.15
CA MET A 43 0.56 -16.64 7.55
C MET A 43 1.82 -15.82 7.79
N LEU A 44 2.55 -15.41 6.75
CA LEU A 44 3.81 -14.69 6.89
C LEU A 44 3.67 -13.42 7.74
N ILE A 45 2.73 -12.53 7.40
CA ILE A 45 2.54 -11.26 8.12
C ILE A 45 2.08 -11.48 9.57
N PRO A 46 1.06 -12.32 9.87
CA PRO A 46 0.72 -12.68 11.24
C PRO A 46 1.91 -13.20 12.04
N VAL A 47 2.74 -14.08 11.46
CA VAL A 47 3.92 -14.64 12.12
C VAL A 47 4.98 -13.58 12.38
N LEU A 48 5.32 -12.74 11.41
CA LEU A 48 6.27 -11.64 11.58
C LEU A 48 5.87 -10.69 12.72
N ASN A 49 4.58 -10.44 12.87
CA ASN A 49 4.06 -9.57 13.94
C ASN A 49 4.08 -10.22 15.33
N CYS A 50 4.19 -11.54 15.43
CA CYS A 50 4.24 -12.23 16.71
C CYS A 50 5.67 -12.52 17.21
N ILE A 51 6.68 -12.35 16.36
CA ILE A 51 8.08 -12.57 16.74
C ILE A 51 8.55 -11.46 17.69
N PRO A 52 9.16 -11.81 18.83
CA PRO A 52 9.73 -10.85 19.76
C PRO A 52 10.80 -9.96 19.10
N SER A 53 10.87 -8.69 19.52
CA SER A 53 11.76 -7.68 18.89
C SER A 53 13.25 -8.04 19.01
N ASP A 54 13.64 -8.74 20.07
CA ASP A 54 15.00 -9.21 20.30
C ASP A 54 15.44 -10.30 19.32
N LYS A 55 14.50 -11.10 18.81
CA LYS A 55 14.75 -12.14 17.78
C LYS A 55 14.59 -11.60 16.36
N SER A 56 13.94 -10.47 16.17
CA SER A 56 13.60 -9.94 14.83
C SER A 56 14.82 -9.39 14.07
N GLU A 57 15.88 -8.93 14.75
CA GLU A 57 17.06 -8.32 14.12
C GLU A 57 17.95 -9.36 13.40
N GLU A 58 17.92 -10.63 13.84
CA GLU A 58 18.74 -11.71 13.29
C GLU A 58 17.96 -12.65 12.35
N MET A 59 16.68 -12.35 12.11
CA MET A 59 15.80 -13.23 11.37
C MET A 59 16.01 -13.12 9.85
N GLN A 60 16.10 -14.26 9.17
CA GLN A 60 16.07 -14.35 7.71
C GLN A 60 14.72 -14.86 7.22
N VAL A 61 14.07 -14.13 6.33
CA VAL A 61 12.83 -14.53 5.65
C VAL A 61 13.15 -14.99 4.24
N THR A 62 12.89 -16.27 3.93
CA THR A 62 13.10 -16.85 2.59
C THR A 62 11.83 -16.96 1.77
N MET A 63 10.69 -16.64 2.35
CA MET A 63 9.39 -16.65 1.68
C MET A 63 9.15 -15.37 0.88
N GLY A 64 8.60 -15.50 -0.34
CA GLY A 64 8.16 -14.36 -1.15
C GLY A 64 6.90 -13.70 -0.55
N PHE A 65 6.85 -12.36 -0.58
CA PHE A 65 5.64 -11.62 -0.24
C PHE A 65 4.74 -11.49 -1.46
N PRO A 66 3.43 -11.85 -1.39
CA PRO A 66 2.53 -11.74 -2.53
C PRO A 66 2.40 -10.29 -3.01
N TYR A 67 2.84 -10.01 -4.25
CA TYR A 67 2.76 -8.66 -4.83
C TYR A 67 1.32 -8.10 -4.83
N SER A 68 0.31 -8.97 -4.92
CA SER A 68 -1.11 -8.60 -4.91
C SER A 68 -1.54 -7.85 -3.64
N THR A 69 -0.88 -8.09 -2.50
CA THR A 69 -1.16 -7.46 -1.20
C THR A 69 -0.31 -6.22 -0.95
N CYS A 70 0.66 -5.94 -1.84
CA CYS A 70 1.55 -4.79 -1.72
C CYS A 70 0.78 -3.47 -1.93
N ILE A 71 1.04 -2.48 -1.06
CA ILE A 71 0.48 -1.12 -1.14
C ILE A 71 0.73 -0.49 -2.52
N LEU A 72 1.93 -0.71 -3.08
CA LEU A 72 2.29 -0.24 -4.41
C LEU A 72 1.39 -0.84 -5.50
N ASN A 73 1.08 -2.14 -5.42
CA ASN A 73 0.20 -2.78 -6.38
C ASN A 73 -1.22 -2.18 -6.34
N GLN A 74 -1.77 -1.94 -5.14
CA GLN A 74 -3.08 -1.30 -4.98
C GLN A 74 -3.09 0.10 -5.59
N PHE A 75 -2.04 0.88 -5.34
CA PHE A 75 -1.88 2.21 -5.92
C PHE A 75 -1.84 2.15 -7.45
N LEU A 76 -1.03 1.26 -8.03
CA LEU A 76 -0.93 1.10 -9.48
C LEU A 76 -2.27 0.66 -10.11
N GLN A 77 -3.01 -0.24 -9.47
CA GLN A 77 -4.35 -0.61 -9.94
C GLN A 77 -5.30 0.59 -9.96
N HIS A 78 -5.30 1.41 -8.90
CA HIS A 78 -6.11 2.62 -8.87
C HIS A 78 -5.66 3.64 -9.94
N LEU A 79 -4.36 3.77 -10.17
CA LEU A 79 -3.79 4.64 -11.19
C LEU A 79 -4.19 4.20 -12.61
N PHE A 80 -4.15 2.90 -12.90
CA PHE A 80 -4.62 2.37 -14.19
C PHE A 80 -6.12 2.59 -14.39
N VAL A 81 -6.95 2.37 -13.35
CA VAL A 81 -8.39 2.65 -13.42
C VAL A 81 -8.64 4.15 -13.64
N PHE A 82 -7.89 5.00 -12.96
CA PHE A 82 -7.96 6.45 -13.14
C PHE A 82 -7.63 6.85 -14.58
N GLN A 83 -6.52 6.38 -15.13
CA GLN A 83 -6.10 6.66 -16.50
C GLN A 83 -7.11 6.17 -17.56
N LYS A 84 -7.72 5.01 -17.33
CA LYS A 84 -8.77 4.48 -18.21
C LYS A 84 -9.99 5.39 -18.26
N ASN A 85 -10.30 6.11 -17.19
CA ASN A 85 -11.46 6.96 -17.04
C ASN A 85 -11.22 8.44 -17.47
N ILE A 86 -10.02 8.80 -17.91
CA ILE A 86 -9.73 10.12 -18.48
C ILE A 86 -10.29 10.18 -19.90
N ARG A 87 -11.07 11.21 -20.20
CA ARG A 87 -11.67 11.43 -21.53
C ARG A 87 -10.69 12.12 -22.48
N ASN A 88 -10.67 11.72 -23.76
CA ASN A 88 -9.77 12.28 -24.77
C ASN A 88 -10.13 13.71 -25.17
N ASN A 89 -11.39 14.14 -25.05
CA ASN A 89 -11.92 15.31 -25.77
C ASN A 89 -12.14 16.54 -24.92
N ASN A 90 -11.60 16.73 -23.75
CA ASN A 90 -11.63 17.99 -22.97
C ASN A 90 -10.91 17.83 -21.61
N ASN A 91 -9.92 16.96 -21.54
CA ASN A 91 -9.21 16.69 -20.28
C ASN A 91 -10.14 16.40 -19.08
N GLY A 92 -11.35 15.90 -19.37
CA GLY A 92 -12.34 15.57 -18.35
C GLY A 92 -11.89 14.38 -17.53
N ILE A 93 -11.56 14.62 -16.28
CA ILE A 93 -11.14 13.62 -15.30
C ILE A 93 -12.39 13.19 -14.54
N TYR A 94 -12.69 11.88 -14.56
CA TYR A 94 -13.77 11.36 -13.72
C TYR A 94 -13.39 11.46 -12.25
N PHE A 95 -14.08 12.33 -11.52
CA PHE A 95 -13.72 12.73 -10.16
C PHE A 95 -13.60 11.56 -9.18
N TRP A 96 -14.53 10.61 -9.22
CA TRP A 96 -14.53 9.48 -8.28
C TRP A 96 -13.38 8.51 -8.50
N SER A 97 -12.85 8.40 -9.73
CA SER A 97 -11.63 7.59 -9.95
C SER A 97 -10.39 8.26 -9.36
N LEU A 98 -10.33 9.60 -9.42
CA LEU A 98 -9.28 10.38 -8.77
C LEU A 98 -9.40 10.27 -7.24
N VAL A 99 -10.59 10.43 -6.67
CA VAL A 99 -10.81 10.28 -5.22
C VAL A 99 -10.35 8.91 -4.74
N ARG A 100 -10.63 7.84 -5.50
CA ARG A 100 -10.18 6.49 -5.17
C ARG A 100 -8.66 6.38 -5.14
N LEU A 101 -7.97 6.96 -6.12
CA LEU A 101 -6.51 6.99 -6.17
C LEU A 101 -5.93 7.77 -4.99
N LEU A 102 -6.47 8.97 -4.71
CA LEU A 102 -6.03 9.84 -3.62
C LEU A 102 -6.31 9.29 -2.21
N ASN A 103 -7.19 8.32 -2.08
CA ASN A 103 -7.45 7.63 -0.81
C ASN A 103 -6.55 6.40 -0.61
N SER A 104 -5.64 6.09 -1.54
CA SER A 104 -4.72 4.96 -1.38
C SER A 104 -3.75 5.19 -0.21
N GLU A 105 -3.32 4.08 0.45
CA GLU A 105 -2.39 4.16 1.58
C GLU A 105 -1.03 4.75 1.17
N LEU A 106 -0.59 4.53 -0.08
CA LEU A 106 0.66 5.10 -0.58
C LEU A 106 0.64 6.64 -0.54
N ILE A 107 -0.47 7.26 -0.91
CA ILE A 107 -0.65 8.72 -0.85
C ILE A 107 -0.51 9.25 0.58
N LYS A 108 -1.04 8.51 1.57
CA LYS A 108 -0.91 8.88 2.98
C LYS A 108 0.51 8.78 3.52
N ILE A 109 1.34 7.95 2.90
CA ILE A 109 2.76 7.78 3.26
C ILE A 109 3.62 8.88 2.62
N ILE A 110 3.31 9.26 1.38
CA ILE A 110 4.12 10.24 0.61
C ILE A 110 3.88 11.67 1.08
N PHE A 111 2.61 12.05 1.30
CA PHE A 111 2.25 13.42 1.65
C PHE A 111 2.25 13.66 3.16
N THR A 112 2.61 14.88 3.54
CA THR A 112 2.57 15.35 4.93
C THR A 112 1.13 15.46 5.45
N LYS A 113 0.96 15.52 6.77
CA LYS A 113 -0.37 15.68 7.38
C LYS A 113 -1.06 16.99 6.97
N GLU A 114 -0.30 18.05 6.74
CA GLU A 114 -0.84 19.34 6.30
C GLU A 114 -1.34 19.26 4.86
N GLU A 115 -0.56 18.70 3.96
CA GLU A 115 -0.94 18.46 2.57
C GLU A 115 -2.17 17.56 2.46
N LEU A 116 -2.22 16.49 3.22
CA LEU A 116 -3.38 15.60 3.27
C LEU A 116 -4.65 16.34 3.74
N LYS A 117 -4.53 17.29 4.67
CA LYS A 117 -5.64 18.12 5.12
C LYS A 117 -6.14 19.04 3.99
N HIS A 118 -5.24 19.68 3.25
CA HIS A 118 -5.60 20.51 2.10
C HIS A 118 -6.25 19.69 0.98
N LEU A 119 -5.69 18.52 0.68
CA LEU A 119 -6.26 17.59 -0.29
C LEU A 119 -7.66 17.10 0.14
N PHE A 120 -7.86 16.84 1.42
CA PHE A 120 -9.17 16.45 1.98
C PHE A 120 -10.19 17.57 1.84
N ASN A 121 -9.83 18.82 2.15
CA ASN A 121 -10.70 19.97 2.00
C ASN A 121 -11.09 20.18 0.53
N TRP A 122 -10.14 20.16 -0.38
CA TRP A 122 -10.36 20.25 -1.81
C TRP A 122 -11.31 19.16 -2.33
N LYS A 123 -11.12 17.90 -1.90
CA LYS A 123 -12.05 16.82 -2.25
C LYS A 123 -13.47 17.11 -1.76
N ASN A 124 -13.63 17.55 -0.52
CA ASN A 124 -14.95 17.85 0.06
C ASN A 124 -15.66 19.00 -0.64
N GLU A 125 -14.94 20.02 -1.07
CA GLU A 125 -15.51 21.12 -1.85
C GLU A 125 -16.06 20.64 -3.20
N ASN A 126 -15.32 19.79 -3.90
CA ASN A 126 -15.78 19.21 -5.17
C ASN A 126 -16.95 18.23 -4.96
N ILE A 127 -16.98 17.49 -3.86
CA ILE A 127 -18.14 16.65 -3.49
C ILE A 127 -19.38 17.53 -3.26
N LYS A 128 -19.25 18.64 -2.51
CA LYS A 128 -20.37 19.58 -2.28
C LYS A 128 -20.90 20.20 -3.56
N LYS A 129 -20.02 20.45 -4.54
CA LYS A 129 -20.38 20.93 -5.88
C LYS A 129 -21.00 19.82 -6.74
N SER A 130 -21.11 18.59 -6.26
CA SER A 130 -21.57 17.41 -7.02
C SER A 130 -20.80 17.22 -8.34
N ALA A 131 -19.50 17.48 -8.32
CA ALA A 131 -18.65 17.36 -9.49
C ALA A 131 -18.50 15.90 -9.93
N TYR A 132 -18.97 15.55 -11.10
CA TYR A 132 -18.73 14.24 -11.72
C TYR A 132 -17.44 14.22 -12.54
N TYR A 133 -17.14 15.34 -13.19
CA TYR A 133 -15.92 15.54 -13.97
C TYR A 133 -15.27 16.84 -13.53
N ILE A 134 -13.96 16.83 -13.50
CA ILE A 134 -13.11 17.96 -13.19
C ILE A 134 -12.11 18.14 -14.33
N SER A 135 -11.55 19.34 -14.44
CA SER A 135 -10.48 19.69 -15.36
C SER A 135 -9.16 19.89 -14.61
N THR A 136 -8.07 20.03 -15.34
CA THR A 136 -6.77 20.41 -14.76
C THR A 136 -6.80 21.83 -14.17
N GLU A 137 -7.71 22.70 -14.62
CA GLU A 137 -7.92 24.04 -14.06
C GLU A 137 -8.44 24.00 -12.62
N ASP A 138 -9.18 22.95 -12.25
CA ASP A 138 -9.69 22.77 -10.89
C ASP A 138 -8.55 22.50 -9.87
N PHE A 139 -7.36 22.16 -10.33
CA PHE A 139 -6.18 21.99 -9.48
C PHE A 139 -5.49 23.32 -9.13
N GLU A 140 -5.84 24.42 -9.79
CA GLU A 140 -5.28 25.76 -9.56
C GLU A 140 -5.36 26.17 -8.06
N SER A 141 -6.43 25.77 -7.39
CA SER A 141 -6.60 26.02 -5.95
C SER A 141 -5.59 25.30 -5.05
N LEU A 142 -4.85 24.33 -5.59
CA LEU A 142 -3.82 23.57 -4.89
C LEU A 142 -2.40 24.01 -5.24
N LYS A 143 -2.23 25.05 -6.07
CA LYS A 143 -0.89 25.54 -6.50
C LYS A 143 0.03 25.97 -5.36
N GLU A 144 -0.51 26.41 -4.24
CA GLU A 144 0.29 26.76 -3.05
C GLU A 144 0.95 25.54 -2.40
N HIS A 145 0.42 24.34 -2.71
CA HIS A 145 0.93 23.05 -2.25
C HIS A 145 1.63 22.32 -3.39
N HIS A 146 2.87 22.71 -3.66
CA HIS A 146 3.63 22.30 -4.84
C HIS A 146 3.64 20.76 -5.05
N ASP A 147 3.88 19.99 -4.03
CA ASP A 147 4.00 18.53 -4.16
C ASP A 147 2.68 17.88 -4.60
N ILE A 148 1.55 18.31 -4.04
CA ILE A 148 0.22 17.81 -4.45
C ILE A 148 -0.09 18.25 -5.87
N TYR A 149 0.15 19.53 -6.18
CA TYR A 149 -0.13 20.09 -7.48
C TYR A 149 0.69 19.40 -8.57
N ASP A 150 1.98 19.23 -8.36
CA ASP A 150 2.89 18.57 -9.30
C ASP A 150 2.52 17.10 -9.50
N PHE A 151 2.17 16.39 -8.41
CA PHE A 151 1.66 15.03 -8.50
C PHE A 151 0.39 14.95 -9.36
N LEU A 152 -0.59 15.82 -9.13
CA LEU A 152 -1.83 15.85 -9.90
C LEU A 152 -1.59 16.20 -11.37
N CYS A 153 -0.72 17.14 -11.65
CA CYS A 153 -0.31 17.50 -13.02
C CYS A 153 0.42 16.35 -13.73
N LEU A 154 1.22 15.57 -13.00
CA LEU A 154 1.95 14.43 -13.54
C LEU A 154 1.03 13.27 -13.93
N ILE A 155 -0.01 12.99 -13.17
CA ILE A 155 -0.93 11.88 -13.43
C ILE A 155 -2.08 12.25 -14.37
N SER A 156 -2.38 13.53 -14.57
CA SER A 156 -3.55 14.01 -15.33
C SER A 156 -3.47 13.78 -16.85
N PRO A 157 -2.30 13.83 -17.50
CA PRO A 157 -2.23 13.54 -18.93
C PRO A 157 -2.64 12.10 -19.21
N LYS A 158 -3.54 11.91 -20.17
CA LYS A 158 -3.96 10.56 -20.58
C LYS A 158 -2.81 9.84 -21.26
N TRP A 159 -2.55 8.61 -20.83
CA TRP A 159 -1.59 7.74 -21.50
C TRP A 159 -2.19 7.18 -22.78
N ASN A 160 -1.55 7.43 -23.89
CA ASN A 160 -1.95 6.93 -25.21
C ASN A 160 -1.10 5.74 -25.65
N SER A 161 0.02 5.50 -24.98
CA SER A 161 0.97 4.43 -25.29
C SER A 161 1.57 3.80 -24.01
N ASN A 162 2.15 2.62 -24.17
CA ASN A 162 2.90 1.97 -23.09
C ASN A 162 4.13 2.79 -22.67
N THR A 163 4.72 3.55 -23.59
CA THR A 163 5.85 4.43 -23.30
C THR A 163 5.45 5.59 -22.39
N ASP A 164 4.26 6.17 -22.58
CA ASP A 164 3.74 7.22 -21.72
C ASP A 164 3.52 6.70 -20.30
N CYS A 165 2.94 5.50 -20.18
CA CYS A 165 2.74 4.80 -18.91
C CYS A 165 4.07 4.62 -18.16
N ILE A 166 5.08 4.06 -18.83
CA ILE A 166 6.39 3.80 -18.21
C ILE A 166 7.08 5.09 -17.80
N SER A 167 7.03 6.13 -18.66
CA SER A 167 7.66 7.43 -18.38
C SER A 167 7.00 8.12 -17.18
N SER A 168 5.67 8.12 -17.10
CA SER A 168 4.93 8.70 -15.98
C SER A 168 5.21 7.95 -14.67
N ILE A 169 5.19 6.62 -14.67
CA ILE A 169 5.52 5.81 -13.48
C ILE A 169 6.97 6.06 -13.03
N LYS A 170 7.93 6.14 -13.96
CA LYS A 170 9.32 6.47 -13.62
C LYS A 170 9.46 7.87 -13.00
N SER A 171 8.66 8.83 -13.44
CA SER A 171 8.66 10.18 -12.87
C SER A 171 8.02 10.22 -11.48
N LEU A 172 7.02 9.37 -11.21
CA LEU A 172 6.41 9.23 -9.88
C LEU A 172 7.33 8.58 -8.85
N LEU A 173 8.35 7.82 -9.29
CA LEU A 173 9.28 7.10 -8.42
C LEU A 173 10.58 7.89 -8.15
N LYS A 174 10.71 9.10 -8.66
CA LYS A 174 11.84 10.01 -8.39
C LYS A 174 11.50 10.98 -7.28
#